data_dd113ae6da1fbf2e628e6bd317566cc7
#
_entry.id   dd113ae6da1fbf2e628e6bd317566cc7
#
_cell.length_a   1.000
_cell.length_b   1.000
_cell.length_c   1.000
_cell.angle_alpha   90.00
_cell.angle_beta   90.00
_cell.angle_gamma   90.00
#
_symmetry.space_group_name_H-M   'P 1'
#
loop_
_entity.id
_entity.type
_entity.pdbx_description
1 polymer ?
#
loop_
_entity_poly.entity_id
_entity_poly.type
_entity_poly.pdbx_seq_one_letter_code
_entity_poly.pdbx_strand_id
1 'polypeptide(L)'
;RAAAGVGRLLFIGDSITHAWEDAGAQVWSKHFAKRDALNLGISGDRTQHVLWRLQHGNLHTLSPELAVLMIGTNNSGDDTPVMIADGMRAVVEELLAHPSDMQVLLLAIFPRGATSADPRRQTNEAANNLAQAWAATRSRVHFLDIGAAFLDEAGNLSTSVMPDLLHLTPAAYATWAEAIEADLARLLGEG
;
A
#
# COMPACT_ATOMS: atom_id res chain seq x y z
N ARG A 1 12.46 -9.78 15.00
CA ARG A 1 12.76 -8.42 15.51
C ARG A 1 11.61 -7.90 16.37
N ALA A 2 11.36 -8.49 17.51
CA ALA A 2 10.40 -7.98 18.47
C ALA A 2 11.16 -7.56 19.74
N ALA A 3 11.89 -6.44 19.65
CA ALA A 3 12.31 -5.70 20.81
C ALA A 3 11.40 -4.47 20.94
N ALA A 4 11.03 -4.09 22.15
CA ALA A 4 10.18 -2.93 22.40
C ALA A 4 10.68 -1.71 21.61
N GLY A 5 9.81 -1.14 20.75
CA GLY A 5 10.13 0.01 19.91
C GLY A 5 10.36 -0.31 18.42
N VAL A 6 10.36 -1.56 18.00
CA VAL A 6 10.54 -1.94 16.59
C VAL A 6 9.18 -1.98 15.87
N GLY A 7 9.12 -1.37 14.67
CA GLY A 7 7.92 -1.39 13.84
C GLY A 7 6.98 -0.21 14.06
N ARG A 8 7.55 0.99 14.25
CA ARG A 8 6.78 2.23 14.33
C ARG A 8 5.98 2.49 13.05
N LEU A 9 6.58 2.17 11.89
CA LEU A 9 6.00 2.31 10.56
C LEU A 9 5.89 0.93 9.90
N LEU A 10 4.69 0.57 9.45
CA LEU A 10 4.46 -0.70 8.73
C LEU A 10 4.16 -0.43 7.25
N PHE A 11 4.72 -1.26 6.37
CA PHE A 11 4.28 -1.36 4.98
C PHE A 11 3.64 -2.72 4.78
N ILE A 12 2.37 -2.73 4.36
CA ILE A 12 1.55 -3.94 4.24
C ILE A 12 1.00 -4.01 2.82
N GLY A 13 1.12 -5.17 2.18
CA GLY A 13 0.65 -5.33 0.82
C GLY A 13 1.09 -6.65 0.19
N ASP A 14 1.12 -6.66 -1.14
CA ASP A 14 1.46 -7.79 -1.98
C ASP A 14 2.92 -7.77 -2.49
N SER A 15 3.16 -8.32 -3.71
CA SER A 15 4.49 -8.33 -4.33
C SER A 15 5.10 -6.95 -4.55
N ILE A 16 4.28 -5.94 -4.82
CA ILE A 16 4.76 -4.57 -5.03
C ILE A 16 5.32 -4.00 -3.71
N THR A 17 4.68 -4.31 -2.58
CA THR A 17 5.20 -3.96 -1.26
C THR A 17 6.38 -4.86 -0.87
N HIS A 18 6.32 -6.17 -1.14
CA HIS A 18 7.41 -7.09 -0.85
C HIS A 18 8.73 -6.65 -1.51
N ALA A 19 8.67 -6.19 -2.74
CA ALA A 19 9.87 -5.83 -3.50
C ALA A 19 10.56 -4.53 -3.03
N TRP A 20 10.12 -3.89 -1.94
CA TRP A 20 10.96 -3.00 -1.16
C TRP A 20 12.23 -3.69 -0.62
N GLU A 21 12.25 -5.02 -0.55
CA GLU A 21 13.44 -5.82 -0.17
C GLU A 21 14.36 -6.13 -1.37
N ASP A 22 13.87 -5.89 -2.60
CA ASP A 22 14.60 -6.13 -3.86
C ASP A 22 14.83 -4.83 -4.64
N ALA A 23 13.98 -4.54 -5.62
CA ALA A 23 14.10 -3.37 -6.48
C ALA A 23 14.04 -2.03 -5.71
N GLY A 24 13.32 -2.00 -4.59
CA GLY A 24 13.19 -0.84 -3.72
C GLY A 24 14.24 -0.72 -2.61
N ALA A 25 15.15 -1.70 -2.45
CA ALA A 25 15.99 -1.82 -1.24
C ALA A 25 16.87 -0.60 -0.94
N GLN A 26 17.44 0.01 -1.97
CA GLN A 26 18.28 1.22 -1.78
C GLN A 26 17.43 2.42 -1.34
N VAL A 27 16.24 2.57 -1.93
CA VAL A 27 15.29 3.64 -1.58
C VAL A 27 14.77 3.41 -0.17
N TRP A 28 14.42 2.18 0.18
CA TRP A 28 14.01 1.80 1.53
C TRP A 28 15.05 2.19 2.59
N SER A 29 16.30 1.84 2.35
CA SER A 29 17.41 2.16 3.25
C SER A 29 17.54 3.67 3.48
N LYS A 30 17.32 4.47 2.44
CA LYS A 30 17.41 5.92 2.49
C LYS A 30 16.23 6.58 3.21
N HIS A 31 15.00 6.15 2.93
CA HIS A 31 13.78 6.85 3.34
C HIS A 31 13.14 6.28 4.60
N PHE A 32 13.18 4.95 4.79
CA PHE A 32 12.36 4.29 5.81
C PHE A 32 13.15 3.61 6.93
N ALA A 33 14.42 3.25 6.71
CA ALA A 33 15.21 2.52 7.71
C ALA A 33 15.32 3.29 9.04
N LYS A 34 15.43 4.61 9.00
CA LYS A 34 15.53 5.46 10.19
C LYS A 34 14.20 5.63 10.94
N ARG A 35 13.08 5.31 10.28
CA ARG A 35 11.72 5.35 10.85
C ARG A 35 11.31 4.05 11.53
N ASP A 36 12.25 3.13 11.71
CA ASP A 36 11.98 1.81 12.25
C ASP A 36 10.87 1.08 11.49
N ALA A 37 10.93 1.20 10.15
CA ALA A 37 9.94 0.66 9.26
C ALA A 37 10.09 -0.87 9.10
N LEU A 38 8.97 -1.59 9.07
CA LEU A 38 8.89 -3.01 8.76
C LEU A 38 8.14 -3.23 7.45
N ASN A 39 8.73 -4.03 6.57
CA ASN A 39 8.07 -4.52 5.39
C ASN A 39 7.33 -5.83 5.71
N LEU A 40 6.01 -5.80 5.56
CA LEU A 40 5.11 -6.94 5.72
C LEU A 40 4.39 -7.29 4.41
N GLY A 41 4.97 -6.88 3.27
CA GLY A 41 4.52 -7.30 1.94
C GLY A 41 4.81 -8.76 1.68
N ILE A 42 3.86 -9.49 1.07
CA ILE A 42 4.04 -10.88 0.64
C ILE A 42 3.55 -11.03 -0.79
N SER A 43 4.44 -11.52 -1.67
CA SER A 43 4.12 -11.72 -3.09
C SER A 43 2.91 -12.62 -3.30
N GLY A 44 1.98 -12.17 -4.16
CA GLY A 44 0.76 -12.89 -4.47
C GLY A 44 -0.39 -12.66 -3.49
N ASP A 45 -0.18 -11.92 -2.39
CA ASP A 45 -1.26 -11.64 -1.45
C ASP A 45 -2.44 -10.93 -2.13
N ARG A 46 -3.62 -11.39 -1.76
CA ARG A 46 -4.92 -10.75 -1.97
C ARG A 46 -5.41 -10.16 -0.65
N THR A 47 -6.46 -9.37 -0.68
CA THR A 47 -7.03 -8.74 0.53
C THR A 47 -7.32 -9.77 1.62
N GLN A 48 -7.89 -10.93 1.29
CA GLN A 48 -8.21 -12.00 2.24
C GLN A 48 -6.96 -12.64 2.87
N HIS A 49 -5.84 -12.70 2.16
CA HIS A 49 -4.60 -13.24 2.72
C HIS A 49 -4.00 -12.27 3.75
N VAL A 50 -3.98 -10.98 3.43
CA VAL A 50 -3.55 -9.94 4.37
C VAL A 50 -4.42 -9.96 5.62
N LEU A 51 -5.75 -10.00 5.47
CA LEU A 51 -6.69 -10.07 6.59
C LEU A 51 -6.40 -11.29 7.47
N TRP A 52 -6.26 -12.47 6.85
CA TRP A 52 -5.99 -13.71 7.59
C TRP A 52 -4.71 -13.61 8.44
N ARG A 53 -3.60 -13.13 7.87
CA ARG A 53 -2.34 -13.07 8.63
C ARG A 53 -2.33 -11.99 9.71
N LEU A 54 -3.08 -10.90 9.56
CA LEU A 54 -3.28 -9.92 10.62
C LEU A 54 -4.02 -10.54 11.80
N GLN A 55 -5.08 -11.30 11.54
CA GLN A 55 -5.86 -12.02 12.57
C GLN A 55 -5.08 -13.16 13.24
N HIS A 56 -4.01 -13.66 12.59
CA HIS A 56 -3.20 -14.78 13.09
C HIS A 56 -1.81 -14.35 13.61
N GLY A 57 -1.68 -13.16 14.14
CA GLY A 57 -0.55 -12.77 14.97
C GLY A 57 0.53 -11.93 14.31
N ASN A 58 0.31 -11.47 13.08
CA ASN A 58 1.33 -10.70 12.35
C ASN A 58 1.76 -9.40 13.07
N LEU A 59 0.89 -8.85 13.93
CA LEU A 59 1.13 -7.60 14.66
C LEU A 59 1.24 -7.77 16.19
N HIS A 60 1.08 -8.97 16.75
CA HIS A 60 0.88 -9.20 18.19
C HIS A 60 1.97 -8.62 19.10
N THR A 61 3.18 -8.45 18.58
CA THR A 61 4.34 -7.96 19.36
C THR A 61 4.79 -6.57 18.96
N LEU A 62 4.04 -5.92 18.06
CA LEU A 62 4.37 -4.60 17.52
C LEU A 62 3.51 -3.53 18.18
N SER A 63 3.98 -2.28 18.13
CA SER A 63 3.23 -1.10 18.57
C SER A 63 3.34 -0.02 17.49
N PRO A 64 2.74 -0.23 16.32
CA PRO A 64 2.85 0.68 15.20
C PRO A 64 2.08 2.00 15.45
N GLU A 65 2.64 3.08 14.95
CA GLU A 65 1.98 4.40 14.90
C GLU A 65 1.27 4.61 13.56
N LEU A 66 1.86 4.05 12.48
CA LEU A 66 1.34 4.20 11.12
C LEU A 66 1.50 2.91 10.30
N ALA A 67 0.45 2.51 9.60
CA ALA A 67 0.50 1.49 8.57
C ALA A 67 0.25 2.11 7.19
N VAL A 68 1.17 1.88 6.24
CA VAL A 68 0.97 2.13 4.80
C VAL A 68 0.45 0.85 4.19
N LEU A 69 -0.79 0.88 3.69
CA LEU A 69 -1.45 -0.28 3.08
C LEU A 69 -1.67 -0.06 1.59
N MET A 70 -1.16 -0.96 0.75
CA MET A 70 -1.48 -1.04 -0.67
C MET A 70 -1.74 -2.49 -1.05
N ILE A 71 -3.00 -2.84 -1.36
CA ILE A 71 -3.44 -4.22 -1.62
C ILE A 71 -4.66 -4.23 -2.54
N GLY A 72 -4.80 -5.26 -3.37
CA GLY A 72 -6.00 -5.50 -4.18
C GLY A 72 -5.72 -5.85 -5.64
N THR A 73 -4.54 -5.53 -6.18
CA THR A 73 -4.23 -5.79 -7.60
C THR A 73 -4.33 -7.28 -7.96
N ASN A 74 -4.03 -8.19 -7.03
CA ASN A 74 -4.14 -9.64 -7.25
C ASN A 74 -5.58 -10.16 -7.21
N ASN A 75 -6.52 -9.36 -6.73
CA ASN A 75 -7.94 -9.67 -6.75
C ASN A 75 -8.59 -9.33 -8.10
N SER A 76 -8.06 -8.35 -8.83
CA SER A 76 -8.73 -7.70 -9.98
C SER A 76 -9.01 -8.61 -11.20
N GLY A 77 -8.51 -9.85 -11.19
CA GLY A 77 -8.81 -10.84 -12.23
C GLY A 77 -10.09 -11.66 -11.96
N ASP A 78 -10.46 -11.77 -10.67
CA ASP A 78 -11.50 -12.71 -10.22
C ASP A 78 -12.61 -12.00 -9.43
N ASP A 79 -12.30 -10.89 -8.75
CA ASP A 79 -13.21 -10.20 -7.85
C ASP A 79 -13.76 -8.91 -8.48
N THR A 80 -14.97 -8.53 -8.08
CA THR A 80 -15.58 -7.25 -8.48
C THR A 80 -14.94 -6.07 -7.73
N PRO A 81 -15.04 -4.82 -8.24
CA PRO A 81 -14.55 -3.64 -7.52
C PRO A 81 -15.12 -3.51 -6.10
N VAL A 82 -16.37 -3.89 -5.90
CA VAL A 82 -17.02 -3.85 -4.57
C VAL A 82 -16.35 -4.85 -3.63
N MET A 83 -16.11 -6.09 -4.08
CA MET A 83 -15.46 -7.13 -3.27
C MET A 83 -14.03 -6.72 -2.89
N ILE A 84 -13.31 -6.09 -3.82
CA ILE A 84 -11.94 -5.59 -3.54
C ILE A 84 -11.99 -4.47 -2.51
N ALA A 85 -12.86 -3.48 -2.67
CA ALA A 85 -13.01 -2.37 -1.73
C ALA A 85 -13.44 -2.85 -0.34
N ASP A 86 -14.38 -3.81 -0.27
CA ASP A 86 -14.78 -4.44 1.00
C ASP A 86 -13.63 -5.20 1.65
N GLY A 87 -12.81 -5.88 0.86
CA GLY A 87 -11.59 -6.54 1.35
C GLY A 87 -10.56 -5.53 1.89
N MET A 88 -10.33 -4.43 1.17
CA MET A 88 -9.45 -3.34 1.65
C MET A 88 -9.99 -2.76 2.96
N ARG A 89 -11.30 -2.50 3.04
CA ARG A 89 -11.96 -2.02 4.26
C ARG A 89 -11.76 -2.98 5.42
N ALA A 90 -12.00 -4.27 5.23
CA ALA A 90 -11.83 -5.28 6.28
C ALA A 90 -10.39 -5.32 6.81
N VAL A 91 -9.39 -5.21 5.93
CA VAL A 91 -7.98 -5.12 6.33
C VAL A 91 -7.71 -3.87 7.17
N VAL A 92 -8.23 -2.72 6.75
CA VAL A 92 -8.07 -1.45 7.50
C VAL A 92 -8.77 -1.54 8.86
N GLU A 93 -9.99 -2.07 8.93
CA GLU A 93 -10.73 -2.25 10.19
C GLU A 93 -9.97 -3.17 11.16
N GLU A 94 -9.34 -4.24 10.68
CA GLU A 94 -8.49 -5.12 11.47
C GLU A 94 -7.24 -4.40 12.01
N LEU A 95 -6.59 -3.57 11.17
CA LEU A 95 -5.47 -2.74 11.60
C LEU A 95 -5.89 -1.75 12.70
N LEU A 96 -7.03 -1.09 12.53
CA LEU A 96 -7.55 -0.13 13.50
C LEU A 96 -8.08 -0.74 14.80
N ALA A 97 -8.37 -2.06 14.80
CA ALA A 97 -8.73 -2.81 16.00
C ALA A 97 -7.51 -3.15 16.88
N HIS A 98 -6.28 -2.99 16.35
CA HIS A 98 -5.07 -3.16 17.13
C HIS A 98 -5.03 -2.17 18.31
N PRO A 99 -4.50 -2.57 19.50
CA PRO A 99 -4.52 -1.74 20.73
C PRO A 99 -3.76 -0.40 20.63
N SER A 100 -2.89 -0.24 19.64
CA SER A 100 -2.21 1.05 19.40
C SER A 100 -3.17 2.06 18.78
N ASP A 101 -2.91 3.35 18.98
CA ASP A 101 -3.62 4.44 18.31
C ASP A 101 -3.16 4.62 16.84
N MET A 102 -2.83 3.51 16.19
CA MET A 102 -2.31 3.48 14.82
C MET A 102 -3.23 4.20 13.84
N GLN A 103 -2.62 4.98 12.95
CA GLN A 103 -3.26 5.51 11.76
C GLN A 103 -2.97 4.63 10.55
N VAL A 104 -3.80 4.73 9.52
CA VAL A 104 -3.61 4.00 8.26
C VAL A 104 -3.54 4.98 7.10
N LEU A 105 -2.42 4.96 6.38
CA LEU A 105 -2.29 5.56 5.05
C LEU A 105 -2.66 4.48 4.03
N LEU A 106 -3.90 4.56 3.55
CA LEU A 106 -4.43 3.65 2.53
C LEU A 106 -4.09 4.21 1.15
N LEU A 107 -3.18 3.55 0.46
CA LEU A 107 -2.85 3.92 -0.92
C LEU A 107 -3.87 3.32 -1.88
N ALA A 108 -4.18 4.08 -2.92
CA ALA A 108 -4.85 3.54 -4.10
C ALA A 108 -4.04 2.37 -4.68
N ILE A 109 -4.70 1.35 -5.16
CA ILE A 109 -4.07 0.28 -5.95
C ILE A 109 -3.46 0.94 -7.19
N PHE A 110 -2.16 0.72 -7.39
CA PHE A 110 -1.42 1.37 -8.48
C PHE A 110 -1.95 0.95 -9.86
N PRO A 111 -1.78 1.82 -10.89
CA PRO A 111 -2.15 1.48 -12.25
C PRO A 111 -1.37 0.26 -12.74
N ARG A 112 -2.03 -0.53 -13.57
CA ARG A 112 -1.46 -1.70 -14.24
C ARG A 112 -1.92 -1.75 -15.69
N GLY A 113 -1.28 -2.59 -16.50
CA GLY A 113 -1.56 -2.64 -17.93
C GLY A 113 -1.11 -1.36 -18.66
N ALA A 114 -0.94 -1.43 -19.97
CA ALA A 114 -0.35 -0.34 -20.75
C ALA A 114 -1.22 0.92 -20.79
N THR A 115 -2.54 0.76 -20.79
CA THR A 115 -3.49 1.87 -20.97
C THR A 115 -4.68 1.75 -20.01
N SER A 116 -5.48 2.80 -19.91
CA SER A 116 -6.73 2.81 -19.15
C SER A 116 -7.80 1.83 -19.69
N ALA A 117 -7.58 1.24 -20.86
CA ALA A 117 -8.47 0.22 -21.42
C ALA A 117 -8.21 -1.19 -20.83
N ASP A 118 -7.15 -1.39 -20.04
CA ASP A 118 -6.90 -2.67 -19.36
C ASP A 118 -8.03 -2.97 -18.36
N PRO A 119 -8.74 -4.11 -18.49
CA PRO A 119 -9.90 -4.39 -17.63
C PRO A 119 -9.56 -4.50 -16.14
N ARG A 120 -8.36 -5.01 -15.79
CA ARG A 120 -7.93 -5.10 -14.39
C ARG A 120 -7.59 -3.73 -13.82
N ARG A 121 -7.04 -2.83 -14.65
CA ARG A 121 -6.83 -1.44 -14.27
C ARG A 121 -8.14 -0.75 -13.97
N GLN A 122 -9.16 -0.90 -14.84
CA GLN A 122 -10.50 -0.36 -14.62
C GLN A 122 -11.13 -0.90 -13.33
N THR A 123 -10.97 -2.21 -13.07
CA THR A 123 -11.43 -2.83 -11.82
C THR A 123 -10.75 -2.20 -10.60
N ASN A 124 -9.41 -1.99 -10.64
CA ASN A 124 -8.67 -1.35 -9.57
C ASN A 124 -9.10 0.10 -9.35
N GLU A 125 -9.27 0.88 -10.42
CA GLU A 125 -9.71 2.28 -10.34
C GLU A 125 -11.11 2.39 -9.73
N ALA A 126 -12.03 1.52 -10.11
CA ALA A 126 -13.37 1.47 -9.52
C ALA A 126 -13.34 1.07 -8.03
N ALA A 127 -12.48 0.12 -7.64
CA ALA A 127 -12.27 -0.24 -6.24
C ALA A 127 -11.65 0.92 -5.43
N ASN A 128 -10.67 1.63 -6.00
CA ASN A 128 -10.06 2.81 -5.40
C ASN A 128 -11.08 3.90 -5.09
N ASN A 129 -11.99 4.19 -6.02
CA ASN A 129 -13.06 5.17 -5.81
C ASN A 129 -13.98 4.81 -4.63
N LEU A 130 -14.33 3.53 -4.51
CA LEU A 130 -15.14 3.04 -3.38
C LEU A 130 -14.36 3.12 -2.06
N ALA A 131 -13.10 2.73 -2.05
CA ALA A 131 -12.23 2.79 -0.88
C ALA A 131 -12.00 4.24 -0.43
N GLN A 132 -11.78 5.17 -1.35
CA GLN A 132 -11.64 6.59 -1.07
C GLN A 132 -12.90 7.17 -0.41
N ALA A 133 -14.08 6.91 -0.97
CA ALA A 133 -15.35 7.39 -0.43
C ALA A 133 -15.59 6.87 0.99
N TRP A 134 -15.25 5.61 1.25
CA TRP A 134 -15.34 5.03 2.59
C TRP A 134 -14.29 5.64 3.55
N ALA A 135 -13.03 5.76 3.14
CA ALA A 135 -11.95 6.29 3.95
C ALA A 135 -12.24 7.72 4.44
N ALA A 136 -12.86 8.54 3.59
CA ALA A 136 -13.25 9.92 3.94
C ALA A 136 -14.20 10.01 5.15
N THR A 137 -14.84 8.91 5.55
CA THR A 137 -15.71 8.84 6.73
C THR A 137 -14.98 8.42 8.02
N ARG A 138 -13.66 8.22 7.98
CA ARG A 138 -12.83 7.65 9.06
C ARG A 138 -11.70 8.59 9.46
N SER A 139 -11.64 9.00 10.72
CA SER A 139 -10.65 9.97 11.21
C SER A 139 -9.21 9.44 11.24
N ARG A 140 -9.02 8.12 11.36
CA ARG A 140 -7.70 7.47 11.40
C ARG A 140 -7.29 6.82 10.07
N VAL A 141 -8.04 7.06 8.98
CA VAL A 141 -7.75 6.52 7.65
C VAL A 141 -7.52 7.67 6.68
N HIS A 142 -6.37 7.68 6.06
CA HIS A 142 -5.95 8.70 5.11
C HIS A 142 -5.77 8.03 3.75
N PHE A 143 -6.66 8.32 2.80
CA PHE A 143 -6.54 7.78 1.45
C PHE A 143 -5.64 8.67 0.61
N LEU A 144 -4.70 8.05 -0.12
CA LEU A 144 -3.80 8.76 -1.02
C LEU A 144 -3.67 7.99 -2.34
N ASP A 145 -3.95 8.66 -3.44
CA ASP A 145 -3.71 8.14 -4.79
C ASP A 145 -2.46 8.81 -5.37
N ILE A 146 -1.41 8.02 -5.57
CA ILE A 146 -0.18 8.42 -6.22
C ILE A 146 -0.05 7.83 -7.64
N GLY A 147 -1.10 7.18 -8.14
CA GLY A 147 -1.08 6.46 -9.42
C GLY A 147 -0.65 7.31 -10.61
N ALA A 148 -1.04 8.58 -10.62
CA ALA A 148 -0.67 9.52 -11.69
C ALA A 148 0.86 9.72 -11.82
N ALA A 149 1.62 9.55 -10.73
CA ALA A 149 3.08 9.69 -10.75
C ALA A 149 3.80 8.61 -11.58
N PHE A 150 3.10 7.52 -11.91
CA PHE A 150 3.62 6.41 -12.71
C PHE A 150 3.19 6.46 -14.18
N LEU A 151 2.36 7.41 -14.57
CA LEU A 151 1.76 7.50 -15.89
C LEU A 151 2.35 8.66 -16.68
N ASP A 152 2.34 8.53 -18.01
CA ASP A 152 2.64 9.64 -18.92
C ASP A 152 1.45 10.63 -19.02
N GLU A 153 1.64 11.74 -19.75
CA GLU A 153 0.61 12.78 -19.94
C GLU A 153 -0.67 12.25 -20.61
N ALA A 154 -0.57 11.15 -21.37
CA ALA A 154 -1.71 10.48 -21.99
C ALA A 154 -2.38 9.44 -21.07
N GLY A 155 -1.87 9.27 -19.85
CA GLY A 155 -2.37 8.29 -18.88
C GLY A 155 -1.93 6.86 -19.15
N ASN A 156 -0.89 6.63 -19.95
CA ASN A 156 -0.35 5.32 -20.24
C ASN A 156 0.76 4.93 -19.25
N LEU A 157 0.88 3.65 -18.99
CA LEU A 157 1.95 3.07 -18.17
C LEU A 157 3.08 2.56 -19.09
N SER A 158 4.30 3.07 -18.86
CA SER A 158 5.48 2.65 -19.62
C SER A 158 6.18 1.45 -18.98
N THR A 159 6.73 0.57 -19.83
CA THR A 159 7.63 -0.51 -19.39
C THR A 159 8.95 0.00 -18.79
N SER A 160 9.30 1.27 -19.00
CA SER A 160 10.42 1.89 -18.30
C SER A 160 10.13 2.20 -16.82
N VAL A 161 8.85 2.30 -16.45
CA VAL A 161 8.38 2.50 -15.07
C VAL A 161 8.05 1.16 -14.41
N MET A 162 7.29 0.31 -15.11
CA MET A 162 6.93 -1.05 -14.70
C MET A 162 7.19 -2.02 -15.86
N PRO A 163 8.29 -2.78 -15.85
CA PRO A 163 8.73 -3.59 -16.99
C PRO A 163 7.70 -4.62 -17.47
N ASP A 164 6.92 -5.18 -16.57
CA ASP A 164 5.81 -6.10 -16.83
C ASP A 164 4.42 -5.44 -16.72
N LEU A 165 4.40 -4.11 -16.69
CA LEU A 165 3.20 -3.29 -16.52
C LEU A 165 2.46 -3.53 -15.19
N LEU A 166 3.20 -3.94 -14.16
CA LEU A 166 2.70 -4.21 -12.80
C LEU A 166 3.72 -3.89 -11.71
N HIS A 167 4.96 -4.40 -11.83
CA HIS A 167 5.99 -4.27 -10.79
C HIS A 167 6.93 -3.11 -11.08
N LEU A 168 7.24 -2.34 -10.04
CA LEU A 168 8.03 -1.11 -10.11
C LEU A 168 9.51 -1.36 -10.39
N THR A 169 10.12 -0.47 -11.20
CA THR A 169 11.58 -0.34 -11.26
C THR A 169 12.14 0.34 -10.01
N PRO A 170 13.47 0.28 -9.75
CA PRO A 170 14.10 1.04 -8.66
C PRO A 170 13.80 2.56 -8.71
N ALA A 171 13.76 3.14 -9.90
CA ALA A 171 13.40 4.55 -10.07
C ALA A 171 11.94 4.83 -9.69
N ALA A 172 11.01 3.94 -10.03
CA ALA A 172 9.60 4.06 -9.65
C ALA A 172 9.39 3.88 -8.14
N TYR A 173 10.23 3.09 -7.45
CA TYR A 173 10.24 3.06 -5.98
C TYR A 173 10.68 4.39 -5.37
N ALA A 174 11.63 5.11 -5.98
CA ALA A 174 11.99 6.47 -5.54
C ALA A 174 10.80 7.42 -5.70
N THR A 175 10.11 7.36 -6.83
CA THR A 175 8.87 8.13 -7.07
C THR A 175 7.81 7.83 -6.00
N TRP A 176 7.61 6.55 -5.65
CA TRP A 176 6.68 6.18 -4.58
C TRP A 176 7.10 6.78 -3.24
N ALA A 177 8.37 6.62 -2.84
CA ALA A 177 8.86 7.15 -1.56
C ALA A 177 8.67 8.67 -1.46
N GLU A 178 9.01 9.39 -2.52
CA GLU A 178 8.86 10.86 -2.58
C GLU A 178 7.39 11.29 -2.53
N ALA A 179 6.52 10.58 -3.24
CA ALA A 179 5.09 10.91 -3.30
C ALA A 179 4.35 10.76 -1.97
N ILE A 180 4.80 9.87 -1.07
CA ILE A 180 4.16 9.66 0.24
C ILE A 180 4.87 10.40 1.38
N GLU A 181 6.03 10.99 1.14
CA GLU A 181 6.91 11.54 2.19
C GLU A 181 6.21 12.59 3.07
N ALA A 182 5.49 13.53 2.45
CA ALA A 182 4.80 14.60 3.19
C ALA A 182 3.70 14.03 4.12
N ASP A 183 2.96 13.04 3.65
CA ASP A 183 1.93 12.38 4.46
C ASP A 183 2.54 11.53 5.56
N LEU A 184 3.64 10.81 5.30
CA LEU A 184 4.36 10.07 6.34
C LEU A 184 4.86 11.01 7.44
N ALA A 185 5.55 12.10 7.09
CA ALA A 185 6.07 13.05 8.07
C ALA A 185 4.94 13.65 8.91
N ARG A 186 3.86 14.07 8.27
CA ARG A 186 2.66 14.62 8.94
C ARG A 186 2.03 13.60 9.90
N LEU A 187 1.82 12.35 9.47
CA LEU A 187 1.13 11.32 10.24
C LEU A 187 1.99 10.74 11.38
N LEU A 188 3.32 10.78 11.23
CA LEU A 188 4.28 10.39 12.26
C LEU A 188 4.68 11.55 13.19
N GLY A 189 4.15 12.77 12.96
CA GLY A 189 4.49 13.94 13.76
C GLY A 189 5.95 14.38 13.59
N GLU A 190 6.54 14.15 12.43
CA GLU A 190 7.89 14.55 12.06
C GLU A 190 7.83 15.95 11.45
N GLY A 191 8.12 16.97 12.20
CA GLY A 191 8.12 18.38 11.80
C GLY A 191 9.33 19.12 12.31
#